data_2e1e9077d9feded00385fd4b03604cd2
#
_entry.id   2e1e9077d9feded00385fd4b03604cd2
#
_cell.length_a   1.000
_cell.length_b   1.000
_cell.length_c   1.000
_cell.angle_alpha   90.00
_cell.angle_beta   90.00
_cell.angle_gamma   90.00
#
_symmetry.space_group_name_H-M   'P 1'
#
loop_
_entity.id
_entity.type
_entity.pdbx_description
1 polymer ?
#
loop_
_entity_poly.entity_id
_entity_poly.type
_entity_poly.pdbx_seq_one_letter_code
_entity_poly.pdbx_strand_id
1 'polypeptide(L)'
;TDIAGRMDLRDRMTVTIDGEDAKDLDDAITLHKEENGGYELGVHIADVSHYVKEGSPLDKEALNRGTSVYLADRVIPMLPRKLSNGICSLNQGMDRLTLSCIIHYDAKGHIKDYRIGESVICVARRMSYTDVNAIVTDHDEKTMAEYETFVPMFEQMKELAVILRAERKKQGS
;
A
#
# COMPACT_ATOMS: atom_id res chain seq x y z
N THR A 1 -9.75 21.22 0.62
CA THR A 1 -10.62 21.08 1.81
C THR A 1 -10.58 19.67 2.36
N ASP A 2 -10.49 18.65 1.53
CA ASP A 2 -10.53 17.22 1.95
C ASP A 2 -9.24 16.76 2.66
N ILE A 3 -8.15 17.51 2.54
CA ILE A 3 -6.85 17.25 3.17
C ILE A 3 -6.77 17.83 4.59
N ALA A 4 -7.62 18.80 4.93
CA ALA A 4 -7.53 19.48 6.22
C ALA A 4 -7.75 18.52 7.40
N GLY A 5 -6.81 18.54 8.36
CA GLY A 5 -6.85 17.68 9.53
C GLY A 5 -6.28 16.27 9.35
N ARG A 6 -5.93 15.87 8.13
CA ARG A 6 -5.27 14.59 7.83
C ARG A 6 -3.76 14.66 8.07
N MET A 7 -3.15 13.52 8.36
CA MET A 7 -1.69 13.40 8.36
C MET A 7 -1.17 13.62 6.95
N ASP A 8 -0.27 14.57 6.76
CA ASP A 8 0.40 14.78 5.48
C ASP A 8 1.64 13.86 5.39
N LEU A 9 1.54 12.86 4.53
CA LEU A 9 2.58 11.85 4.30
C LEU A 9 3.08 11.86 2.84
N ARG A 10 2.82 12.96 2.12
CA ARG A 10 3.16 13.08 0.68
C ARG A 10 4.66 13.16 0.41
N ASP A 11 5.44 13.52 1.41
CA ASP A 11 6.91 13.57 1.36
C ASP A 11 7.56 12.19 1.58
N ARG A 12 6.78 11.18 1.97
CA ARG A 12 7.27 9.82 2.18
C ARG A 12 7.47 9.09 0.86
N MET A 13 8.55 8.31 0.77
CA MET A 13 8.76 7.40 -0.35
C MET A 13 7.73 6.27 -0.28
N THR A 14 6.63 6.43 -1.01
CA THR A 14 5.49 5.52 -1.01
C THR A 14 5.44 4.74 -2.30
N VAL A 15 5.22 3.44 -2.24
CA VAL A 15 5.05 2.57 -3.40
C VAL A 15 3.79 1.73 -3.30
N THR A 16 3.20 1.39 -4.46
CA THR A 16 2.25 0.29 -4.59
C THR A 16 2.97 -0.90 -5.23
N ILE A 17 2.57 -2.14 -4.88
CA ILE A 17 3.14 -3.37 -5.44
C ILE A 17 1.99 -4.30 -5.80
N ASP A 18 1.70 -4.42 -7.10
CA ASP A 18 0.51 -5.09 -7.62
C ASP A 18 0.83 -5.95 -8.83
N GLY A 19 -0.18 -6.63 -9.37
CA GLY A 19 -0.09 -7.26 -10.69
C GLY A 19 0.08 -6.19 -11.80
N GLU A 20 0.73 -6.55 -12.89
CA GLU A 20 1.05 -5.62 -14.00
C GLU A 20 -0.21 -4.94 -14.57
N ASP A 21 -1.32 -5.69 -14.66
CA ASP A 21 -2.59 -5.22 -15.22
C ASP A 21 -3.54 -4.59 -14.19
N ALA A 22 -3.17 -4.54 -12.90
CA ALA A 22 -3.99 -3.97 -11.85
C ALA A 22 -4.30 -2.48 -12.13
N LYS A 23 -5.55 -2.07 -11.89
CA LYS A 23 -6.01 -0.69 -12.09
C LYS A 23 -6.63 -0.10 -10.82
N ASP A 24 -7.02 -0.95 -9.91
CA ASP A 24 -7.58 -0.69 -8.59
C ASP A 24 -6.49 -0.92 -7.53
N LEU A 25 -5.63 0.08 -7.36
CA LEU A 25 -4.53 0.04 -6.41
C LEU A 25 -5.05 0.48 -5.05
N ASP A 26 -5.36 -0.48 -4.18
CA ASP A 26 -6.07 -0.22 -2.93
C ASP A 26 -5.14 0.02 -1.75
N ASP A 27 -3.90 -0.48 -1.82
CA ASP A 27 -2.90 -0.34 -0.76
C ASP A 27 -1.55 0.16 -1.26
N ALA A 28 -0.86 0.86 -0.38
CA ALA A 28 0.49 1.36 -0.59
C ALA A 28 1.32 1.21 0.67
N ILE A 29 2.63 1.18 0.52
CA ILE A 29 3.58 0.93 1.60
C ILE A 29 4.66 2.01 1.62
N THR A 30 5.02 2.43 2.84
CA THR A 30 6.26 3.15 3.13
C THR A 30 7.09 2.34 4.10
N LEU A 31 8.40 2.33 3.95
CA LEU A 31 9.30 1.72 4.91
C LEU A 31 10.54 2.59 5.11
N HIS A 32 10.90 2.77 6.37
CA HIS A 32 12.14 3.42 6.78
C HIS A 32 12.81 2.60 7.88
N LYS A 33 14.09 2.29 7.70
CA LYS A 33 14.91 1.65 8.72
C LYS A 33 15.52 2.72 9.60
N GLU A 34 15.26 2.65 10.92
CA GLU A 34 15.73 3.60 11.90
C GLU A 34 17.21 3.35 12.25
N GLU A 35 17.93 4.38 12.74
CA GLU A 35 19.33 4.28 13.14
C GLU A 35 19.58 3.25 14.26
N ASN A 36 18.58 3.02 15.11
CA ASN A 36 18.61 2.02 16.18
C ASN A 36 18.43 0.57 15.68
N GLY A 37 18.27 0.38 14.37
CA GLY A 37 18.01 -0.90 13.71
C GLY A 37 16.55 -1.32 13.69
N GLY A 38 15.64 -0.51 14.23
CA GLY A 38 14.19 -0.70 14.11
C GLY A 38 13.65 -0.29 12.75
N TYR A 39 12.33 -0.38 12.59
CA TYR A 39 11.65 -0.06 11.33
C TYR A 39 10.39 0.76 11.59
N GLU A 40 10.18 1.79 10.79
CA GLU A 40 8.89 2.46 10.63
C GLU A 40 8.23 1.92 9.36
N LEU A 41 7.15 1.16 9.50
CA LEU A 41 6.34 0.65 8.40
C LEU A 41 5.04 1.44 8.31
N GLY A 42 4.77 2.05 7.17
CA GLY A 42 3.47 2.64 6.86
C GLY A 42 2.68 1.73 5.93
N VAL A 43 1.45 1.43 6.31
CA VAL A 43 0.46 0.76 5.46
C VAL A 43 -0.66 1.75 5.20
N HIS A 44 -0.92 2.04 3.94
CA HIS A 44 -1.85 3.07 3.50
C HIS A 44 -2.94 2.44 2.65
N ILE A 45 -4.17 2.50 3.12
CA ILE A 45 -5.34 1.95 2.41
C ILE A 45 -6.16 3.11 1.84
N ALA A 46 -6.60 3.01 0.60
CA ALA A 46 -7.46 4.00 -0.03
C ALA A 46 -8.69 4.30 0.84
N ASP A 47 -8.92 5.57 1.16
CA ASP A 47 -10.05 6.00 2.00
C ASP A 47 -11.35 6.03 1.19
N VAL A 48 -11.85 4.84 0.86
CA VAL A 48 -13.10 4.66 0.11
C VAL A 48 -14.28 5.23 0.88
N SER A 49 -14.27 5.17 2.22
CA SER A 49 -15.35 5.66 3.08
C SER A 49 -15.52 7.19 3.04
N HIS A 50 -14.47 7.91 2.62
CA HIS A 50 -14.57 9.34 2.35
C HIS A 50 -15.56 9.63 1.21
N TYR A 51 -15.58 8.80 0.17
CA TYR A 51 -16.39 8.99 -1.03
C TYR A 51 -17.71 8.21 -1.00
N VAL A 52 -17.72 7.02 -0.39
CA VAL A 52 -18.88 6.14 -0.26
C VAL A 52 -19.44 6.27 1.15
N LYS A 53 -20.39 7.19 1.32
CA LYS A 53 -21.00 7.45 2.64
C LYS A 53 -22.04 6.40 2.96
N GLU A 54 -22.06 5.95 4.23
CA GLU A 54 -23.05 5.01 4.76
C GLU A 54 -24.49 5.44 4.42
N GLY A 55 -25.31 4.50 3.96
CA GLY A 55 -26.71 4.73 3.58
C GLY A 55 -26.92 5.47 2.27
N SER A 56 -25.84 5.92 1.58
CA SER A 56 -25.93 6.56 0.26
C SER A 56 -26.43 5.56 -0.80
N PRO A 57 -26.94 6.03 -1.95
CA PRO A 57 -27.30 5.13 -3.06
C PRO A 57 -26.14 4.26 -3.52
N LEU A 58 -24.92 4.80 -3.48
CA LEU A 58 -23.70 4.10 -3.88
C LEU A 58 -23.34 2.98 -2.89
N ASP A 59 -23.44 3.26 -1.60
CA ASP A 59 -23.24 2.28 -0.53
C ASP A 59 -24.25 1.13 -0.63
N LYS A 60 -25.53 1.45 -0.83
CA LYS A 60 -26.59 0.44 -1.01
C LYS A 60 -26.36 -0.45 -2.22
N GLU A 61 -25.91 0.13 -3.34
CA GLU A 61 -25.57 -0.63 -4.55
C GLU A 61 -24.35 -1.51 -4.32
N ALA A 62 -23.31 -1.01 -3.66
CA ALA A 62 -22.13 -1.78 -3.30
C ALA A 62 -22.47 -2.95 -2.38
N LEU A 63 -23.34 -2.72 -1.38
CA LEU A 63 -23.82 -3.76 -0.48
C LEU A 63 -24.62 -4.85 -1.23
N ASN A 64 -25.48 -4.45 -2.18
CA ASN A 64 -26.23 -5.38 -3.02
C ASN A 64 -25.31 -6.25 -3.90
N ARG A 65 -24.23 -5.68 -4.44
CA ARG A 65 -23.23 -6.43 -5.21
C ARG A 65 -22.38 -7.34 -4.35
N GLY A 66 -22.04 -6.89 -3.13
CA GLY A 66 -21.29 -7.63 -2.12
C GLY A 66 -19.79 -7.77 -2.41
N THR A 67 -19.38 -7.82 -3.68
CA THR A 67 -17.98 -7.96 -4.10
C THR A 67 -17.78 -7.53 -5.54
N SER A 68 -16.54 -7.30 -5.95
CA SER A 68 -16.15 -7.29 -7.37
C SER A 68 -16.02 -8.73 -7.87
N VAL A 69 -16.45 -8.99 -9.12
CA VAL A 69 -16.37 -10.31 -9.74
C VAL A 69 -15.33 -10.27 -10.85
N TYR A 70 -14.30 -11.09 -10.72
CA TYR A 70 -13.20 -11.20 -11.69
C TYR A 70 -13.45 -12.39 -12.61
N LEU A 71 -13.79 -12.10 -13.87
CA LEU A 71 -13.97 -13.08 -14.94
C LEU A 71 -12.67 -13.17 -15.76
N ALA A 72 -12.55 -14.19 -16.60
CA ALA A 72 -11.36 -14.40 -17.42
C ALA A 72 -11.05 -13.23 -18.37
N ASP A 73 -12.08 -12.51 -18.84
CA ASP A 73 -11.97 -11.45 -19.84
C ASP A 73 -12.34 -10.05 -19.32
N ARG A 74 -12.93 -9.96 -18.13
CA ARG A 74 -13.41 -8.68 -17.58
C ARG A 74 -13.61 -8.72 -16.07
N VAL A 75 -13.68 -7.52 -15.48
CA VAL A 75 -14.07 -7.32 -14.08
C VAL A 75 -15.43 -6.62 -14.03
N ILE A 76 -16.35 -7.16 -13.22
CA ILE A 76 -17.60 -6.50 -12.82
C ILE A 76 -17.35 -5.89 -11.45
N PRO A 77 -17.08 -4.59 -11.36
CA PRO A 77 -16.66 -3.99 -10.10
C PRO A 77 -17.83 -3.78 -9.14
N MET A 78 -17.57 -3.91 -7.83
CA MET A 78 -18.52 -3.57 -6.77
C MET A 78 -18.82 -2.07 -6.76
N LEU A 79 -17.82 -1.24 -6.95
CA LEU A 79 -17.92 0.21 -7.06
C LEU A 79 -17.72 0.68 -8.50
N PRO A 80 -18.30 1.83 -8.91
CA PRO A 80 -18.04 2.40 -10.24
C PRO A 80 -16.55 2.58 -10.52
N ARG A 81 -16.10 2.29 -11.72
CA ARG A 81 -14.69 2.40 -12.13
C ARG A 81 -14.09 3.79 -11.94
N LYS A 82 -14.90 4.86 -11.95
CA LYS A 82 -14.45 6.22 -11.62
C LYS A 82 -13.97 6.34 -10.19
N LEU A 83 -14.48 5.51 -9.28
CA LEU A 83 -13.98 5.39 -7.92
C LEU A 83 -12.85 4.37 -7.85
N SER A 84 -13.11 3.10 -8.15
CA SER A 84 -12.15 2.00 -7.92
C SER A 84 -10.85 2.15 -8.71
N ASN A 85 -10.91 2.58 -9.98
CA ASN A 85 -9.71 2.76 -10.81
C ASN A 85 -9.25 4.23 -10.88
N GLY A 86 -10.06 5.15 -10.37
CA GLY A 86 -9.86 6.59 -10.45
C GLY A 86 -9.46 7.23 -9.14
N ILE A 87 -10.45 7.85 -8.46
CA ILE A 87 -10.18 8.72 -7.31
C ILE A 87 -9.73 7.95 -6.07
N CYS A 88 -10.17 6.70 -5.89
CA CYS A 88 -9.73 5.83 -4.80
C CYS A 88 -8.43 5.10 -5.14
N SER A 89 -8.16 4.79 -6.42
CA SER A 89 -6.93 4.10 -6.79
C SER A 89 -5.69 4.94 -6.47
N LEU A 90 -4.71 4.33 -5.80
CA LEU A 90 -3.47 4.98 -5.34
C LEU A 90 -2.49 5.16 -6.50
N ASN A 91 -2.94 5.87 -7.54
CA ASN A 91 -2.17 6.09 -8.76
C ASN A 91 -0.91 6.94 -8.50
N GLN A 92 0.19 6.55 -9.14
CA GLN A 92 1.48 7.23 -9.04
C GLN A 92 1.37 8.73 -9.37
N GLY A 93 2.04 9.55 -8.56
CA GLY A 93 2.13 11.00 -8.76
C GLY A 93 0.86 11.78 -8.43
N MET A 94 -0.12 11.14 -7.82
CA MET A 94 -1.40 11.77 -7.47
C MET A 94 -1.59 11.79 -5.96
N ASP A 95 -2.03 12.94 -5.43
CA ASP A 95 -2.47 13.02 -4.03
C ASP A 95 -3.70 12.13 -3.83
N ARG A 96 -3.66 11.27 -2.83
CA ARG A 96 -4.74 10.33 -2.49
C ARG A 96 -5.06 10.34 -1.02
N LEU A 97 -6.35 10.33 -0.71
CA LEU A 97 -6.82 10.19 0.67
C LEU A 97 -6.72 8.73 1.08
N THR A 98 -6.13 8.51 2.24
CA THR A 98 -5.91 7.17 2.79
C THR A 98 -6.27 7.11 4.28
N LEU A 99 -6.54 5.91 4.75
CA LEU A 99 -6.44 5.54 6.15
C LEU A 99 -5.09 4.84 6.31
N SER A 100 -4.22 5.41 7.14
CA SER A 100 -2.85 4.91 7.30
C SER A 100 -2.63 4.35 8.68
N CYS A 101 -1.89 3.22 8.74
CA CYS A 101 -1.33 2.67 9.95
C CYS A 101 0.21 2.80 9.88
N ILE A 102 0.78 3.61 10.75
CA ILE A 102 2.23 3.74 10.91
C ILE A 102 2.62 2.89 12.11
N ILE A 103 3.52 1.93 11.90
CA ILE A 103 3.91 0.93 12.89
C ILE A 103 5.42 1.02 13.11
N HIS A 104 5.83 1.16 14.36
CA HIS A 104 7.25 1.09 14.75
C HIS A 104 7.58 -0.30 15.28
N TYR A 105 8.56 -0.93 14.68
CA TYR A 105 9.11 -2.21 15.09
C TYR A 105 10.49 -2.04 15.70
N ASP A 106 10.84 -2.88 16.68
CA ASP A 106 12.24 -3.06 17.07
C ASP A 106 12.99 -3.90 16.01
N ALA A 107 14.32 -4.02 16.17
CA ALA A 107 15.15 -4.81 15.26
C ALA A 107 14.82 -6.32 15.23
N LYS A 108 13.99 -6.81 16.16
CA LYS A 108 13.53 -8.20 16.24
C LYS A 108 12.12 -8.39 15.67
N GLY A 109 11.47 -7.31 15.20
CA GLY A 109 10.12 -7.34 14.63
C GLY A 109 9.00 -7.27 15.68
N HIS A 110 9.28 -6.88 16.93
CA HIS A 110 8.23 -6.63 17.91
C HIS A 110 7.69 -5.21 17.76
N ILE A 111 6.38 -5.07 17.78
CA ILE A 111 5.72 -3.77 17.71
C ILE A 111 6.02 -2.98 19.00
N LYS A 112 6.55 -1.79 18.83
CA LYS A 112 6.80 -0.81 19.89
C LYS A 112 5.58 0.06 20.13
N ASP A 113 5.09 0.64 19.07
CA ASP A 113 3.88 1.44 19.03
C ASP A 113 3.29 1.47 17.62
N TYR A 114 2.09 2.01 17.49
CA TYR A 114 1.46 2.27 16.19
C TYR A 114 0.50 3.46 16.27
N ARG A 115 0.26 4.07 15.13
CA ARG A 115 -0.72 5.15 14.97
C ARG A 115 -1.59 4.87 13.74
N ILE A 116 -2.91 4.94 13.93
CA ILE A 116 -3.88 4.87 12.84
C ILE A 116 -4.56 6.21 12.69
N GLY A 117 -4.76 6.65 11.45
CA GLY A 117 -5.49 7.89 11.19
C GLY A 117 -5.67 8.17 9.71
N GLU A 118 -6.58 9.08 9.46
CA GLU A 118 -6.78 9.62 8.12
C GLU A 118 -5.54 10.38 7.66
N SER A 119 -5.17 10.20 6.39
CA SER A 119 -3.94 10.73 5.84
C SER A 119 -4.11 11.13 4.37
N VAL A 120 -3.11 11.79 3.84
CA VAL A 120 -2.90 12.02 2.42
C VAL A 120 -1.51 11.54 2.04
N ILE A 121 -1.42 10.79 0.97
CA ILE A 121 -0.16 10.28 0.39
C ILE A 121 -0.03 10.70 -1.06
N CYS A 122 1.19 10.63 -1.58
CA CYS A 122 1.47 10.68 -3.02
C CYS A 122 2.38 9.50 -3.37
N VAL A 123 1.87 8.54 -4.15
CA VAL A 123 2.66 7.36 -4.53
C VAL A 123 3.80 7.78 -5.44
N ALA A 124 5.03 7.56 -5.01
CA ALA A 124 6.24 7.89 -5.75
C ALA A 124 6.45 6.95 -6.94
N ARG A 125 6.15 5.67 -6.76
CA ARG A 125 6.29 4.67 -7.83
C ARG A 125 5.27 3.55 -7.68
N ARG A 126 4.62 3.21 -8.81
CA ARG A 126 3.89 1.95 -8.97
C ARG A 126 4.89 0.86 -9.36
N MET A 127 4.91 -0.23 -8.62
CA MET A 127 5.74 -1.40 -8.88
C MET A 127 4.87 -2.60 -9.24
N SER A 128 5.44 -3.52 -10.01
CA SER A 128 4.85 -4.84 -10.19
C SER A 128 5.49 -5.88 -9.26
N TYR A 129 4.76 -6.96 -8.96
CA TYR A 129 5.35 -8.10 -8.26
C TYR A 129 6.57 -8.68 -9.00
N THR A 130 6.53 -8.66 -10.34
CA THR A 130 7.63 -9.12 -11.20
C THR A 130 8.87 -8.26 -11.00
N ASP A 131 8.75 -6.92 -11.04
CA ASP A 131 9.88 -6.02 -10.87
C ASP A 131 10.49 -6.12 -9.47
N VAL A 132 9.64 -6.14 -8.43
CA VAL A 132 10.12 -6.27 -7.05
C VAL A 132 10.84 -7.61 -6.85
N ASN A 133 10.32 -8.72 -7.41
CA ASN A 133 10.99 -10.01 -7.33
C ASN A 133 12.34 -9.99 -8.07
N ALA A 134 12.41 -9.39 -9.27
CA ALA A 134 13.63 -9.23 -10.03
C ALA A 134 14.70 -8.46 -9.23
N ILE A 135 14.30 -7.45 -8.45
CA ILE A 135 15.19 -6.68 -7.57
C ILE A 135 15.67 -7.53 -6.38
N VAL A 136 14.72 -8.04 -5.56
CA VAL A 136 15.05 -8.60 -4.24
C VAL A 136 15.45 -10.08 -4.26
N THR A 137 15.11 -10.82 -5.30
CA THR A 137 15.37 -12.26 -5.41
C THR A 137 16.40 -12.57 -6.48
N ASP A 138 16.17 -12.05 -7.69
CA ASP A 138 16.99 -12.38 -8.85
C ASP A 138 18.21 -11.46 -8.97
N HIS A 139 18.21 -10.30 -8.28
CA HIS A 139 19.25 -9.27 -8.33
C HIS A 139 19.58 -8.86 -9.77
N ASP A 140 18.52 -8.69 -10.61
CA ASP A 140 18.66 -8.30 -12.00
C ASP A 140 19.23 -6.88 -12.11
N GLU A 141 20.46 -6.77 -12.62
CA GLU A 141 21.20 -5.51 -12.69
C GLU A 141 20.45 -4.43 -13.49
N LYS A 142 19.75 -4.81 -14.54
CA LYS A 142 18.99 -3.88 -15.38
C LYS A 142 17.80 -3.29 -14.62
N THR A 143 17.02 -4.15 -13.99
CA THR A 143 15.85 -3.72 -13.18
C THR A 143 16.31 -2.90 -11.96
N MET A 144 17.39 -3.32 -11.29
CA MET A 144 17.96 -2.57 -10.18
C MET A 144 18.44 -1.17 -10.61
N ALA A 145 19.05 -1.04 -11.79
CA ALA A 145 19.45 0.26 -12.33
C ALA A 145 18.26 1.15 -12.67
N GLU A 146 17.16 0.58 -13.21
CA GLU A 146 15.93 1.32 -13.51
C GLU A 146 15.27 1.90 -12.26
N TYR A 147 15.30 1.13 -11.15
CA TYR A 147 14.65 1.47 -9.88
C TYR A 147 15.65 1.81 -8.77
N GLU A 148 16.84 2.29 -9.11
CA GLU A 148 17.98 2.50 -8.20
C GLU A 148 17.58 3.20 -6.89
N THR A 149 16.77 4.24 -6.96
CA THR A 149 16.30 5.00 -5.79
C THR A 149 15.47 4.16 -4.82
N PHE A 150 14.77 3.14 -5.30
CA PHE A 150 13.86 2.30 -4.51
C PHE A 150 14.50 1.01 -4.02
N VAL A 151 15.61 0.58 -4.62
CA VAL A 151 16.30 -0.68 -4.26
C VAL A 151 16.58 -0.79 -2.75
N PRO A 152 17.13 0.24 -2.07
CA PRO A 152 17.40 0.14 -0.63
C PRO A 152 16.13 -0.13 0.20
N MET A 153 14.99 0.48 -0.19
CA MET A 153 13.72 0.26 0.49
C MET A 153 13.21 -1.18 0.29
N PHE A 154 13.33 -1.73 -0.91
CA PHE A 154 12.89 -3.11 -1.18
C PHE A 154 13.75 -4.15 -0.45
N GLU A 155 15.06 -3.92 -0.34
CA GLU A 155 15.94 -4.77 0.48
C GLU A 155 15.55 -4.73 1.95
N GLN A 156 15.24 -3.56 2.49
CA GLN A 156 14.74 -3.39 3.85
C GLN A 156 13.36 -4.05 4.05
N MET A 157 12.47 -3.97 3.05
CA MET A 157 11.17 -4.67 3.08
C MET A 157 11.35 -6.17 3.15
N LYS A 158 12.27 -6.73 2.35
CA LYS A 158 12.62 -8.16 2.38
C LYS A 158 13.16 -8.57 3.75
N GLU A 159 14.07 -7.78 4.31
CA GLU A 159 14.64 -8.00 5.65
C GLU A 159 13.53 -8.05 6.71
N LEU A 160 12.68 -7.02 6.77
CA LEU A 160 11.57 -6.97 7.72
C LEU A 160 10.58 -8.12 7.49
N ALA A 161 10.23 -8.45 6.26
CA ALA A 161 9.34 -9.55 5.95
C ALA A 161 9.85 -10.91 6.46
N VAL A 162 11.17 -11.15 6.37
CA VAL A 162 11.80 -12.35 6.94
C VAL A 162 11.69 -12.38 8.45
N ILE A 163 11.95 -11.26 9.12
CA ILE A 163 11.83 -11.12 10.58
C ILE A 163 10.39 -11.39 11.03
N LEU A 164 9.42 -10.71 10.42
CA LEU A 164 8.00 -10.86 10.78
C LEU A 164 7.47 -12.28 10.51
N ARG A 165 7.92 -12.91 9.41
CA ARG A 165 7.57 -14.31 9.12
C ARG A 165 8.14 -15.27 10.14
N ALA A 166 9.37 -15.04 10.62
CA ALA A 166 9.98 -15.84 11.67
C ALA A 166 9.21 -15.72 12.99
N GLU A 167 8.82 -14.51 13.38
CA GLU A 167 8.01 -14.29 14.59
C GLU A 167 6.62 -14.94 14.48
N ARG A 168 5.95 -14.82 13.33
CA ARG A 168 4.65 -15.47 13.11
C ARG A 168 4.74 -16.99 13.24
N LYS A 169 5.79 -17.62 12.68
CA LYS A 169 6.01 -19.07 12.82
C LYS A 169 6.20 -19.51 14.27
N LYS A 170 6.87 -18.71 15.12
CA LYS A 170 7.01 -18.99 16.56
C LYS A 170 5.65 -18.97 17.28
N GLN A 171 4.71 -18.18 16.80
CA GLN A 171 3.36 -18.06 17.36
C GLN A 171 2.38 -19.14 16.85
N GLY A 172 2.85 -20.09 16.02
CA GLY A 172 2.07 -21.23 15.56
C GLY A 172 1.27 -21.00 14.28
N SER A 173 1.65 -20.03 13.45
CA SER A 173 1.04 -19.77 12.12
C SER A 173 1.93 -20.29 11.01
#